data_818edd90eb7deae5f752426511d3b314
#
_entry.id   818edd90eb7deae5f752426511d3b314
#
_cell.length_a   1.000
_cell.length_b   1.000
_cell.length_c   1.000
_cell.angle_alpha   90.00
_cell.angle_beta   90.00
_cell.angle_gamma   90.00
#
_symmetry.space_group_name_H-M   'P 1'
#
loop_
_entity.id
_entity.type
_entity.pdbx_description
1 polymer ?
#
loop_
_entity_poly.entity_id
_entity_poly.type
_entity_poly.pdbx_seq_one_letter_code
_entity_poly.pdbx_strand_id
1 'polypeptide(L)'
;VLFRSEGLKDQYYKEVKLGSKLTDDQQKAVEFFNTYNSEQSDQAKLQEEQVNHFNNESKKVFNDNFKGFEFEVGDKKYRYNVNDKQKVLDKQANILNVLDKYISKDNMLQDAKGYHKALFVADNANAVANHFYEQGKADAIKQLNADSKNINMDPRKTGTVEAGGLKIRAISGDDSSKLKIKLRK
;
A
#
# COMPACT_ATOMS: atom_id res chain seq x y z
N VAL A 1 15.45 1.60 35.95
CA VAL A 1 14.53 1.06 36.98
C VAL A 1 14.77 -0.43 37.19
N LEU A 2 15.10 -1.23 36.16
CA LEU A 2 15.32 -2.67 36.19
C LEU A 2 16.52 -3.08 37.08
N PHE A 3 17.63 -2.34 37.05
CA PHE A 3 18.83 -2.64 37.85
C PHE A 3 18.64 -2.53 39.37
N ARG A 4 17.67 -1.78 39.84
CA ARG A 4 17.39 -1.60 41.25
C ARG A 4 16.58 -2.78 41.82
N SER A 5 15.79 -3.46 41.00
CA SER A 5 14.98 -4.59 41.41
C SER A 5 15.78 -5.89 41.52
N GLU A 6 16.83 -6.09 40.70
CA GLU A 6 17.71 -7.27 40.77
C GLU A 6 18.58 -7.25 42.03
N GLY A 7 19.16 -6.09 42.39
CA GLY A 7 19.93 -5.94 43.62
C GLY A 7 19.13 -6.20 44.91
N LEU A 8 17.86 -5.76 44.93
CA LEU A 8 16.92 -6.04 46.02
C LEU A 8 16.53 -7.52 46.05
N LYS A 9 16.39 -8.17 44.93
CA LYS A 9 16.06 -9.58 44.79
C LYS A 9 17.17 -10.45 45.36
N ASP A 10 18.42 -10.14 45.06
CA ASP A 10 19.60 -10.89 45.57
C ASP A 10 19.82 -10.68 47.06
N GLN A 11 19.57 -9.48 47.59
CA GLN A 11 19.61 -9.23 49.04
C GLN A 11 18.52 -10.04 49.79
N TYR A 12 17.29 -9.99 49.32
CA TYR A 12 16.17 -10.73 49.92
C TYR A 12 16.36 -12.23 49.82
N TYR A 13 16.90 -12.77 48.73
CA TYR A 13 17.19 -14.19 48.59
C TYR A 13 18.30 -14.67 49.53
N LYS A 14 19.29 -13.80 49.80
CA LYS A 14 20.35 -14.10 50.78
C LYS A 14 19.82 -14.10 52.22
N GLU A 15 18.93 -13.18 52.57
CA GLU A 15 18.30 -13.12 53.91
C GLU A 15 17.34 -14.31 54.15
N VAL A 16 16.59 -14.74 53.13
CA VAL A 16 15.71 -15.91 53.20
C VAL A 16 16.49 -17.19 53.33
N LYS A 17 17.68 -17.31 52.72
CA LYS A 17 18.58 -18.47 52.86
C LYS A 17 19.21 -18.61 54.24
N LEU A 18 19.24 -17.53 55.04
CA LEU A 18 19.78 -17.49 56.40
C LEU A 18 18.80 -17.97 57.49
N GLY A 19 17.62 -18.53 57.11
CA GLY A 19 16.74 -19.24 58.03
C GLY A 19 15.85 -18.39 58.93
N SER A 20 15.67 -17.11 58.64
CA SER A 20 14.63 -16.32 59.28
C SER A 20 13.25 -16.68 58.72
N LYS A 21 12.34 -17.10 59.58
CA LYS A 21 10.93 -17.31 59.18
C LYS A 21 10.39 -15.96 58.68
N LEU A 22 10.04 -15.91 57.39
CA LEU A 22 9.35 -14.77 56.79
C LEU A 22 8.04 -14.48 57.55
N THR A 23 7.79 -13.25 57.85
CA THR A 23 6.47 -12.85 58.33
C THR A 23 5.44 -13.06 57.24
N ASP A 24 4.15 -13.23 57.60
CA ASP A 24 3.06 -13.44 56.62
C ASP A 24 3.01 -12.37 55.54
N ASP A 25 3.34 -11.13 55.87
CA ASP A 25 3.38 -10.01 54.90
C ASP A 25 4.59 -10.10 53.95
N GLN A 26 5.72 -10.61 54.45
CA GLN A 26 6.91 -10.87 53.60
C GLN A 26 6.67 -12.06 52.67
N GLN A 27 5.98 -13.08 53.10
CA GLN A 27 5.57 -14.21 52.24
C GLN A 27 4.65 -13.75 51.11
N LYS A 28 3.64 -12.99 51.42
CA LYS A 28 2.73 -12.39 50.42
C LYS A 28 3.48 -11.53 49.41
N ALA A 29 4.44 -10.73 49.90
CA ALA A 29 5.25 -9.88 48.98
C ALA A 29 6.11 -10.75 48.04
N VAL A 30 6.73 -11.84 48.55
CA VAL A 30 7.51 -12.75 47.69
C VAL A 30 6.62 -13.50 46.71
N GLU A 31 5.46 -13.97 47.11
CA GLU A 31 4.49 -14.58 46.18
C GLU A 31 4.03 -13.60 45.13
N PHE A 32 3.69 -12.36 45.49
CA PHE A 32 3.34 -11.30 44.53
C PHE A 32 4.47 -11.06 43.53
N PHE A 33 5.71 -10.92 43.97
CA PHE A 33 6.87 -10.74 43.08
C PHE A 33 7.11 -11.92 42.15
N ASN A 34 6.94 -13.13 42.66
CA ASN A 34 7.09 -14.34 41.84
C ASN A 34 6.01 -14.43 40.79
N THR A 35 4.75 -14.17 41.16
CA THR A 35 3.61 -14.10 40.23
C THR A 35 3.82 -13.03 39.18
N TYR A 36 4.19 -11.82 39.60
CA TYR A 36 4.44 -10.70 38.71
C TYR A 36 5.57 -10.98 37.70
N ASN A 37 6.70 -11.57 38.19
CA ASN A 37 7.81 -11.93 37.31
C ASN A 37 7.43 -13.07 36.35
N SER A 38 6.63 -14.05 36.80
CA SER A 38 6.11 -15.09 35.91
C SER A 38 5.20 -14.53 34.84
N GLU A 39 4.24 -13.69 35.21
CA GLU A 39 3.33 -13.02 34.27
C GLU A 39 4.09 -12.17 33.26
N GLN A 40 5.08 -11.40 33.71
CA GLN A 40 5.94 -10.61 32.80
C GLN A 40 6.72 -11.49 31.81
N SER A 41 7.29 -12.61 32.32
CA SER A 41 7.99 -13.56 31.47
C SER A 41 7.07 -14.22 30.44
N ASP A 42 5.87 -14.60 30.88
CA ASP A 42 4.90 -15.26 30.00
C ASP A 42 4.32 -14.26 28.97
N GLN A 43 4.09 -13.00 29.36
CA GLN A 43 3.73 -11.93 28.41
C GLN A 43 4.82 -11.68 27.39
N ALA A 44 6.10 -11.64 27.80
CA ALA A 44 7.22 -11.46 26.89
C ALA A 44 7.34 -12.61 25.89
N LYS A 45 7.19 -13.86 26.35
CA LYS A 45 7.18 -15.05 25.47
C LYS A 45 6.02 -14.99 24.47
N LEU A 46 4.81 -14.69 24.96
CA LEU A 46 3.63 -14.58 24.11
C LEU A 46 3.81 -13.49 23.04
N GLN A 47 4.37 -12.34 23.42
CA GLN A 47 4.67 -11.27 22.47
C GLN A 47 5.70 -11.70 21.42
N GLU A 48 6.76 -12.39 21.83
CA GLU A 48 7.76 -12.94 20.91
C GLU A 48 7.14 -13.95 19.94
N GLU A 49 6.32 -14.87 20.44
CA GLU A 49 5.59 -15.83 19.61
C GLU A 49 4.65 -15.13 18.60
N GLN A 50 3.92 -14.12 19.04
CA GLN A 50 3.04 -13.33 18.16
C GLN A 50 3.82 -12.62 17.05
N VAL A 51 4.95 -11.98 17.39
CA VAL A 51 5.82 -11.32 16.41
C VAL A 51 6.42 -12.32 15.43
N ASN A 52 6.90 -13.48 15.93
CA ASN A 52 7.45 -14.54 15.10
C ASN A 52 6.38 -15.12 14.16
N HIS A 53 5.18 -15.37 14.66
CA HIS A 53 4.05 -15.83 13.87
C HIS A 53 3.71 -14.83 12.78
N PHE A 54 3.54 -13.55 13.13
CA PHE A 54 3.27 -12.47 12.16
C PHE A 54 4.34 -12.39 11.07
N ASN A 55 5.61 -12.42 11.45
CA ASN A 55 6.71 -12.36 10.49
C ASN A 55 6.72 -13.57 9.54
N ASN A 56 6.43 -14.76 10.05
CA ASN A 56 6.38 -15.98 9.25
C ASN A 56 5.20 -15.95 8.26
N GLU A 57 4.02 -15.52 8.68
CA GLU A 57 2.86 -15.38 7.79
C GLU A 57 3.09 -14.28 6.75
N SER A 58 3.68 -13.15 7.16
CA SER A 58 4.04 -12.09 6.23
C SER A 58 5.03 -12.54 5.15
N LYS A 59 6.05 -13.32 5.52
CA LYS A 59 7.00 -13.91 4.55
C LYS A 59 6.33 -14.85 3.56
N LYS A 60 5.28 -15.58 3.96
CA LYS A 60 4.51 -16.42 3.03
C LYS A 60 3.79 -15.60 1.98
N VAL A 61 3.26 -14.43 2.34
CA VAL A 61 2.61 -13.50 1.40
C VAL A 61 3.64 -12.87 0.46
N PHE A 62 4.73 -12.34 1.00
CA PHE A 62 5.78 -11.65 0.23
C PHE A 62 6.87 -12.60 -0.30
N ASN A 63 6.48 -13.78 -0.74
CA ASN A 63 7.38 -14.78 -1.33
C ASN A 63 7.94 -14.31 -2.70
N ASP A 64 8.73 -15.17 -3.37
CA ASP A 64 9.34 -14.82 -4.67
C ASP A 64 8.34 -14.71 -5.81
N ASN A 65 7.15 -15.30 -5.67
CA ASN A 65 6.06 -15.21 -6.65
C ASN A 65 5.19 -13.96 -6.45
N PHE A 66 5.38 -13.22 -5.36
CA PHE A 66 4.61 -12.01 -5.11
C PHE A 66 5.01 -10.90 -6.08
N LYS A 67 4.07 -10.50 -6.92
CA LYS A 67 4.24 -9.41 -7.91
C LYS A 67 3.47 -8.15 -7.56
N GLY A 68 2.57 -8.23 -6.58
CA GLY A 68 1.72 -7.12 -6.18
C GLY A 68 0.39 -7.55 -5.60
N PHE A 69 -0.42 -6.58 -5.23
CA PHE A 69 -1.74 -6.80 -4.65
C PHE A 69 -2.81 -6.92 -5.75
N GLU A 70 -3.70 -7.88 -5.62
CA GLU A 70 -4.81 -8.11 -6.54
C GLU A 70 -6.08 -7.49 -5.98
N PHE A 71 -6.85 -6.83 -6.87
CA PHE A 71 -8.14 -6.24 -6.59
C PHE A 71 -9.19 -6.88 -7.50
N GLU A 72 -10.31 -7.26 -6.93
CA GLU A 72 -11.43 -7.82 -7.68
C GLU A 72 -12.37 -6.69 -8.11
N VAL A 73 -12.60 -6.60 -9.42
CA VAL A 73 -13.45 -5.58 -10.04
C VAL A 73 -14.42 -6.29 -10.99
N GLY A 74 -15.64 -6.55 -10.52
CA GLY A 74 -16.59 -7.41 -11.21
C GLY A 74 -16.02 -8.82 -11.41
N ASP A 75 -16.01 -9.30 -12.66
CA ASP A 75 -15.47 -10.63 -13.01
C ASP A 75 -13.96 -10.63 -13.32
N LYS A 76 -13.28 -9.50 -13.12
CA LYS A 76 -11.86 -9.32 -13.46
C LYS A 76 -11.01 -9.08 -12.23
N LYS A 77 -9.77 -9.56 -12.31
CA LYS A 77 -8.72 -9.27 -11.29
C LYS A 77 -7.68 -8.32 -11.88
N TYR A 78 -7.49 -7.22 -11.19
CA TYR A 78 -6.46 -6.23 -11.53
C TYR A 78 -5.36 -6.27 -10.48
N ARG A 79 -4.11 -6.31 -10.94
CA ARG A 79 -2.96 -6.34 -10.05
C ARG A 79 -2.29 -4.97 -10.01
N TYR A 80 -2.10 -4.46 -8.82
CA TYR A 80 -1.22 -3.33 -8.56
C TYR A 80 0.20 -3.86 -8.32
N ASN A 81 1.09 -3.65 -9.27
CA ASN A 81 2.46 -4.16 -9.19
C ASN A 81 3.26 -3.43 -8.11
N VAL A 82 3.96 -4.20 -7.27
CA VAL A 82 4.85 -3.70 -6.23
C VAL A 82 6.29 -3.94 -6.68
N ASN A 83 7.03 -2.86 -6.92
CA ASN A 83 8.42 -2.95 -7.40
C ASN A 83 9.39 -3.37 -6.28
N ASP A 84 9.13 -2.95 -5.05
CA ASP A 84 9.99 -3.22 -3.89
C ASP A 84 9.16 -3.87 -2.78
N LYS A 85 9.11 -5.21 -2.81
CA LYS A 85 8.39 -6.01 -1.81
C LYS A 85 8.97 -5.86 -0.42
N GLN A 86 10.31 -5.72 -0.31
CA GLN A 86 10.98 -5.63 0.98
C GLN A 86 10.62 -4.33 1.70
N LYS A 87 10.61 -3.22 0.98
CA LYS A 87 10.22 -1.92 1.54
C LYS A 87 8.76 -1.90 2.03
N VAL A 88 7.88 -2.64 1.36
CA VAL A 88 6.48 -2.78 1.81
C VAL A 88 6.42 -3.64 3.06
N LEU A 89 7.12 -4.77 3.09
CA LEU A 89 7.19 -5.65 4.25
C LEU A 89 7.72 -4.90 5.48
N ASP A 90 8.84 -4.18 5.34
CA ASP A 90 9.45 -3.41 6.43
C ASP A 90 8.52 -2.32 6.98
N LYS A 91 7.79 -1.65 6.08
CA LYS A 91 6.78 -0.66 6.51
C LYS A 91 5.60 -1.28 7.25
N GLN A 92 5.18 -2.46 6.83
CA GLN A 92 4.01 -3.15 7.38
C GLN A 92 4.35 -4.06 8.55
N ALA A 93 5.65 -4.27 8.84
CA ALA A 93 6.09 -5.06 9.99
C ALA A 93 5.60 -4.50 11.33
N ASN A 94 5.34 -3.20 11.41
CA ASN A 94 4.77 -2.56 12.58
C ASN A 94 3.61 -1.64 12.15
N ILE A 95 2.42 -1.89 12.68
CA ILE A 95 1.23 -1.09 12.41
C ILE A 95 1.40 0.39 12.83
N LEU A 96 2.22 0.66 13.83
CA LEU A 96 2.52 2.02 14.26
C LEU A 96 3.16 2.85 13.15
N ASN A 97 3.98 2.25 12.28
CA ASN A 97 4.57 2.92 11.12
C ASN A 97 3.51 3.48 10.14
N VAL A 98 2.32 2.89 10.13
CA VAL A 98 1.19 3.36 9.34
C VAL A 98 0.45 4.46 10.07
N LEU A 99 0.29 4.33 11.38
CA LEU A 99 -0.41 5.29 12.24
C LEU A 99 0.38 6.59 12.44
N ASP A 100 1.69 6.53 12.48
CA ASP A 100 2.59 7.68 12.65
C ASP A 100 2.37 8.81 11.62
N LYS A 101 1.78 8.47 10.47
CA LYS A 101 1.40 9.48 9.46
C LYS A 101 0.24 10.38 9.90
N TYR A 102 -0.58 9.90 10.82
CA TYR A 102 -1.84 10.54 11.22
C TYR A 102 -1.79 11.07 12.65
N ILE A 103 -0.79 10.64 13.42
CA ILE A 103 -0.64 10.93 14.83
C ILE A 103 0.58 11.86 15.02
N SER A 104 0.42 12.86 15.88
CA SER A 104 1.52 13.75 16.29
C SER A 104 2.47 13.04 17.28
N LYS A 105 3.61 13.67 17.57
CA LYS A 105 4.57 13.20 18.58
C LYS A 105 3.97 13.03 19.98
N ASP A 106 2.89 13.76 20.26
CA ASP A 106 2.16 13.72 21.53
C ASP A 106 1.03 12.67 21.52
N ASN A 107 1.05 11.75 20.55
CA ASN A 107 0.02 10.72 20.34
C ASN A 107 -1.40 11.28 20.10
N MET A 108 -1.50 12.52 19.62
CA MET A 108 -2.78 13.12 19.25
C MET A 108 -3.05 12.96 17.76
N LEU A 109 -4.30 12.68 17.40
CA LEU A 109 -4.73 12.57 16.02
C LEU A 109 -4.63 13.93 15.31
N GLN A 110 -3.69 14.07 14.38
CA GLN A 110 -3.41 15.30 13.64
C GLN A 110 -4.15 15.35 12.30
N ASP A 111 -4.19 14.22 11.59
CA ASP A 111 -4.93 14.09 10.32
C ASP A 111 -6.07 13.08 10.44
N ALA A 112 -7.17 13.51 11.07
CA ALA A 112 -8.37 12.68 11.23
C ALA A 112 -8.96 12.26 9.87
N LYS A 113 -8.98 13.16 8.89
CA LYS A 113 -9.52 12.86 7.55
C LYS A 113 -8.71 11.81 6.82
N GLY A 114 -7.38 11.91 6.84
CA GLY A 114 -6.48 10.93 6.23
C GLY A 114 -6.60 9.57 6.92
N TYR A 115 -6.65 9.55 8.25
CA TYR A 115 -6.81 8.35 9.06
C TYR A 115 -8.10 7.58 8.69
N HIS A 116 -9.26 8.24 8.76
CA HIS A 116 -10.53 7.59 8.44
C HIS A 116 -10.62 7.17 6.97
N LYS A 117 -10.06 7.96 6.05
CA LYS A 117 -9.97 7.59 4.64
C LYS A 117 -9.13 6.33 4.43
N ALA A 118 -7.98 6.23 5.10
CA ALA A 118 -7.10 5.08 4.97
C ALA A 118 -7.76 3.80 5.48
N LEU A 119 -8.40 3.85 6.65
CA LEU A 119 -9.16 2.72 7.20
C LEU A 119 -10.30 2.30 6.28
N PHE A 120 -11.10 3.26 5.81
CA PHE A 120 -12.19 2.98 4.88
C PHE A 120 -11.71 2.28 3.61
N VAL A 121 -10.58 2.74 3.03
CA VAL A 121 -9.97 2.11 1.84
C VAL A 121 -9.48 0.70 2.16
N ALA A 122 -8.90 0.48 3.34
CA ALA A 122 -8.42 -0.84 3.76
C ALA A 122 -9.59 -1.84 3.88
N ASP A 123 -10.68 -1.42 4.51
CA ASP A 123 -11.87 -2.26 4.71
C ASP A 123 -12.64 -2.52 3.39
N ASN A 124 -12.57 -1.57 2.45
CA ASN A 124 -13.38 -1.59 1.22
C ASN A 124 -12.52 -1.57 -0.06
N ALA A 125 -11.34 -2.19 -0.04
CA ALA A 125 -10.36 -2.08 -1.13
C ALA A 125 -10.93 -2.45 -2.51
N ASN A 126 -11.66 -3.56 -2.63
CA ASN A 126 -12.26 -4.01 -3.88
C ASN A 126 -13.41 -3.10 -4.33
N ALA A 127 -14.24 -2.62 -3.41
CA ALA A 127 -15.34 -1.70 -3.72
C ALA A 127 -14.81 -0.35 -4.23
N VAL A 128 -13.75 0.18 -3.61
CA VAL A 128 -13.07 1.40 -4.05
C VAL A 128 -12.44 1.22 -5.42
N ALA A 129 -11.78 0.09 -5.67
CA ALA A 129 -11.20 -0.24 -6.97
C ALA A 129 -12.28 -0.32 -8.07
N ASN A 130 -13.40 -0.98 -7.78
CA ASN A 130 -14.54 -1.08 -8.69
C ASN A 130 -15.15 0.30 -9.00
N HIS A 131 -15.33 1.14 -7.99
CA HIS A 131 -15.85 2.50 -8.18
C HIS A 131 -14.98 3.32 -9.13
N PHE A 132 -13.67 3.33 -8.93
CA PHE A 132 -12.75 4.06 -9.80
C PHE A 132 -12.64 3.46 -11.20
N TYR A 133 -12.77 2.16 -11.34
CA TYR A 133 -12.82 1.52 -12.64
C TYR A 133 -14.05 1.95 -13.45
N GLU A 134 -15.25 1.90 -12.84
CA GLU A 134 -16.48 2.32 -13.51
C GLU A 134 -16.48 3.84 -13.82
N GLN A 135 -15.93 4.65 -12.92
CA GLN A 135 -15.76 6.08 -13.16
C GLN A 135 -14.82 6.35 -14.35
N GLY A 136 -13.67 5.68 -14.39
CA GLY A 136 -12.72 5.80 -15.50
C GLY A 136 -13.29 5.33 -16.83
N LYS A 137 -14.09 4.28 -16.82
CA LYS A 137 -14.82 3.79 -18.01
C LYS A 137 -15.84 4.82 -18.51
N ALA A 138 -16.62 5.41 -17.60
CA ALA A 138 -17.59 6.46 -17.93
C ALA A 138 -16.89 7.70 -18.52
N ASP A 139 -15.79 8.11 -17.91
CA ASP A 139 -15.00 9.27 -18.40
C ASP A 139 -14.37 8.98 -19.76
N ALA A 140 -13.85 7.79 -20.01
CA ALA A 140 -13.31 7.39 -21.31
C ALA A 140 -14.39 7.40 -22.40
N ILE A 141 -15.59 6.90 -22.13
CA ILE A 141 -16.73 6.97 -23.06
C ILE A 141 -17.13 8.41 -23.33
N LYS A 142 -17.19 9.25 -22.31
CA LYS A 142 -17.51 10.68 -22.45
C LYS A 142 -16.48 11.39 -23.32
N GLN A 143 -15.20 11.11 -23.12
CA GLN A 143 -14.12 11.68 -23.93
C GLN A 143 -14.18 11.21 -25.38
N LEU A 144 -14.37 9.92 -25.63
CA LEU A 144 -14.57 9.36 -26.97
C LEU A 144 -15.73 10.02 -27.70
N ASN A 145 -16.86 10.23 -27.01
CA ASN A 145 -18.02 10.92 -27.57
C ASN A 145 -17.73 12.41 -27.87
N ALA A 146 -16.95 13.09 -27.03
CA ALA A 146 -16.55 14.46 -27.26
C ALA A 146 -15.61 14.58 -28.48
N ASP A 147 -14.61 13.68 -28.55
CA ASP A 147 -13.64 13.65 -29.65
C ASP A 147 -14.32 13.28 -30.99
N SER A 148 -15.29 12.37 -30.96
CA SER A 148 -16.08 12.02 -32.16
C SER A 148 -17.00 13.14 -32.64
N LYS A 149 -17.46 14.02 -31.73
CA LYS A 149 -18.25 15.22 -32.09
C LYS A 149 -17.39 16.36 -32.58
N ASN A 150 -16.14 16.43 -32.13
CA ASN A 150 -15.17 17.48 -32.52
C ASN A 150 -14.32 17.04 -33.72
N ILE A 151 -14.85 16.22 -34.61
CA ILE A 151 -14.16 15.93 -35.88
C ILE A 151 -13.98 17.24 -36.60
N ASN A 152 -12.72 17.62 -36.83
CA ASN A 152 -12.38 18.78 -37.62
C ASN A 152 -12.90 18.58 -39.06
N MET A 153 -13.95 19.33 -39.38
CA MET A 153 -14.58 19.33 -40.72
C MET A 153 -13.78 20.13 -41.71
N ASP A 154 -12.60 20.63 -41.36
CA ASP A 154 -11.74 21.29 -42.33
C ASP A 154 -11.45 20.31 -43.50
N PRO A 155 -11.71 20.72 -44.73
CA PRO A 155 -11.43 19.89 -45.89
C PRO A 155 -9.95 19.48 -45.83
N ARG A 156 -9.68 18.18 -45.94
CA ARG A 156 -8.31 17.68 -45.96
C ARG A 156 -7.52 18.50 -46.97
N LYS A 157 -6.50 19.22 -46.49
CA LYS A 157 -5.56 19.92 -47.40
C LYS A 157 -5.00 18.83 -48.30
N THR A 158 -5.31 18.94 -49.58
CA THR A 158 -4.83 18.00 -50.59
C THR A 158 -3.30 18.01 -50.55
N GLY A 159 -2.73 16.98 -49.87
CA GLY A 159 -1.30 16.83 -49.80
C GLY A 159 -0.73 16.60 -51.20
N THR A 160 0.31 17.32 -51.53
CA THR A 160 1.09 17.02 -52.75
C THR A 160 2.00 15.84 -52.41
N VAL A 161 1.81 14.71 -53.07
CA VAL A 161 2.69 13.53 -52.94
C VAL A 161 3.79 13.64 -53.98
N GLU A 162 5.03 13.69 -53.56
CA GLU A 162 6.19 13.60 -54.44
C GLU A 162 6.64 12.13 -54.54
N ALA A 163 6.42 11.48 -55.64
CA ALA A 163 6.89 10.14 -55.94
C ALA A 163 7.67 10.14 -57.30
N GLY A 164 8.93 9.72 -57.25
CA GLY A 164 9.75 9.62 -58.47
C GLY A 164 9.99 10.94 -59.23
N GLY A 165 10.04 12.11 -58.51
CA GLY A 165 10.22 13.42 -59.14
C GLY A 165 8.95 14.04 -59.71
N LEU A 166 7.81 13.39 -59.56
CA LEU A 166 6.50 13.87 -59.98
C LEU A 166 5.74 14.41 -58.79
N LYS A 167 5.22 15.67 -58.89
CA LYS A 167 4.31 16.25 -57.90
C LYS A 167 2.87 15.93 -58.31
N ILE A 168 2.25 15.00 -57.59
CA ILE A 168 0.87 14.64 -57.79
C ILE A 168 0.00 15.38 -56.78
N ARG A 169 -0.93 16.18 -57.22
CA ARG A 169 -1.92 16.89 -56.44
C ARG A 169 -3.31 16.45 -56.86
N ALA A 170 -4.07 15.88 -55.91
CA ALA A 170 -5.47 15.63 -56.14
C ALA A 170 -6.23 16.98 -56.22
N ILE A 171 -6.92 17.24 -57.29
CA ILE A 171 -7.74 18.43 -57.46
C ILE A 171 -9.17 18.02 -57.12
N SER A 172 -9.62 18.49 -55.97
CA SER A 172 -11.00 18.26 -55.51
C SER A 172 -11.97 19.02 -56.42
N GLY A 173 -12.91 18.32 -56.99
CA GLY A 173 -14.05 18.93 -57.69
C GLY A 173 -14.00 18.93 -59.21
N ASP A 174 -12.96 18.41 -59.84
CA ASP A 174 -12.90 18.27 -61.29
C ASP A 174 -12.91 16.81 -61.78
N ASP A 175 -13.54 16.58 -62.90
CA ASP A 175 -13.60 15.29 -63.58
C ASP A 175 -12.16 14.74 -63.80
N SER A 176 -11.98 13.42 -63.62
CA SER A 176 -10.70 12.71 -63.78
C SER A 176 -10.10 12.85 -65.17
N SER A 177 -10.83 13.34 -66.15
CA SER A 177 -10.35 13.65 -67.49
C SER A 177 -9.37 14.85 -67.56
N LYS A 178 -9.21 15.63 -66.48
CA LYS A 178 -8.31 16.81 -66.40
C LYS A 178 -7.05 16.62 -65.60
N LEU A 179 -6.53 15.43 -65.52
CA LEU A 179 -5.28 15.17 -64.81
C LEU A 179 -4.10 15.87 -65.56
N LYS A 180 -3.55 16.93 -64.98
CA LYS A 180 -2.36 17.63 -65.51
C LYS A 180 -1.12 17.10 -64.79
N ILE A 181 -0.27 16.37 -65.52
CA ILE A 181 1.04 15.92 -65.06
C ILE A 181 2.09 16.91 -65.57
N LYS A 182 2.79 17.59 -64.64
CA LYS A 182 3.96 18.42 -64.99
C LYS A 182 5.23 17.61 -64.79
N LEU A 183 5.88 17.27 -65.89
CA LEU A 183 7.22 16.73 -65.88
C LEU A 183 8.24 17.86 -65.71
N ARG A 184 9.09 17.80 -64.74
CA ARG A 184 10.19 18.75 -64.55
C ARG A 184 11.36 18.27 -65.43
N LYS A 185 11.79 19.12 -66.41
CA LYS A 185 13.02 18.92 -67.15
C LYS A 185 14.21 19.22 -66.25
#